data_782a9c5fae8c581171c27b8ec6b80994
#
_entry.id   782a9c5fae8c581171c27b8ec6b80994
#
_cell.length_a   1.000
_cell.length_b   1.000
_cell.length_c   1.000
_cell.angle_alpha   90.00
_cell.angle_beta   90.00
_cell.angle_gamma   90.00
#
_symmetry.space_group_name_H-M   'P 1'
#
loop_
_entity.id
_entity.type
_entity.pdbx_description
1 polymer ?
#
loop_
_entity_poly.entity_id
_entity_poly.type
_entity_poly.pdbx_seq_one_letter_code
_entity_poly.pdbx_strand_id
1 'polypeptide(L)'
;MLDFDRVLLSFYQLSNCKNDKTDEVETLVKEAMKAVESALDGNRIVGEDIYACEYAAACTAVYDYVCREAFREQNAVTVSGSADINGNFSHRIDAARELKKQAMSRIEGLMPGGGFMFETM
;
A
#
# COMPACT_ATOMS: atom_id res chain seq x y z
N MET A 1 7.70 8.44 13.62
CA MET A 1 7.93 9.44 12.54
C MET A 1 6.69 9.64 11.68
N LEU A 2 6.16 8.60 11.06
CA LEU A 2 4.93 8.71 10.29
C LEU A 2 3.72 8.71 11.22
N ASP A 3 2.70 9.48 10.86
CA ASP A 3 1.47 9.57 11.65
C ASP A 3 0.48 8.51 11.22
N PHE A 4 0.15 7.60 12.13
CA PHE A 4 -0.76 6.50 11.83
C PHE A 4 -2.14 6.99 11.37
N ASP A 5 -2.68 8.00 12.04
CA ASP A 5 -4.03 8.50 11.71
C ASP A 5 -4.09 9.07 10.30
N ARG A 6 -3.06 9.80 9.88
CA ARG A 6 -3.00 10.35 8.53
C ARG A 6 -2.84 9.25 7.47
N VAL A 7 -2.02 8.25 7.75
CA VAL A 7 -1.85 7.11 6.84
C VAL A 7 -3.16 6.35 6.71
N LEU A 8 -3.82 6.11 7.83
CA LEU A 8 -5.10 5.40 7.84
C LEU A 8 -6.18 6.15 7.05
N LEU A 9 -6.26 7.47 7.23
CA LEU A 9 -7.20 8.29 6.48
C LEU A 9 -6.94 8.20 4.97
N SER A 10 -5.67 8.32 4.58
CA SER A 10 -5.29 8.20 3.17
C SER A 10 -5.64 6.83 2.61
N PHE A 11 -5.43 5.78 3.41
CA PHE A 11 -5.82 4.43 3.03
C PHE A 11 -7.30 4.34 2.69
N TYR A 12 -8.15 4.85 3.57
CA TYR A 12 -9.61 4.80 3.34
C TYR A 12 -10.03 5.64 2.14
N GLN A 13 -9.39 6.76 1.91
CA GLN A 13 -9.67 7.60 0.74
C GLN A 13 -9.29 6.91 -0.56
N LEU A 14 -8.16 6.21 -0.58
CA LEU A 14 -7.66 5.55 -1.78
C LEU A 14 -8.38 4.24 -2.08
N SER A 15 -8.71 3.48 -1.06
CA SER A 15 -9.22 2.12 -1.22
C SER A 15 -10.75 2.04 -1.31
N ASN A 16 -11.47 3.09 -0.88
CA ASN A 16 -12.93 3.04 -0.71
C ASN A 16 -13.37 1.91 0.22
N CYS A 17 -12.49 1.45 1.08
CA CYS A 17 -12.79 0.36 2.01
C CYS A 17 -13.79 0.83 3.07
N LYS A 18 -14.73 -0.05 3.43
CA LYS A 18 -15.67 0.25 4.50
C LYS A 18 -15.02 0.01 5.85
N ASN A 19 -15.50 0.73 6.87
CA ASN A 19 -14.94 0.68 8.22
C ASN A 19 -15.21 -0.63 8.98
N ASP A 20 -15.82 -1.61 8.35
CA ASP A 20 -16.20 -2.86 9.01
C ASP A 20 -15.02 -3.84 9.18
N LYS A 21 -13.86 -3.57 8.58
CA LYS A 21 -12.67 -4.44 8.68
C LYS A 21 -11.51 -3.73 9.36
N THR A 22 -11.81 -2.99 10.42
CA THR A 22 -10.86 -2.09 11.07
C THR A 22 -9.58 -2.78 11.54
N ASP A 23 -9.70 -3.94 12.20
CA ASP A 23 -8.53 -4.63 12.76
C ASP A 23 -7.55 -5.07 11.69
N GLU A 24 -8.06 -5.62 10.60
CA GLU A 24 -7.22 -6.03 9.47
C GLU A 24 -6.55 -4.84 8.80
N VAL A 25 -7.30 -3.78 8.57
CA VAL A 25 -6.80 -2.56 7.94
C VAL A 25 -5.72 -1.92 8.80
N GLU A 26 -5.94 -1.82 10.12
CA GLU A 26 -4.93 -1.26 11.02
C GLU A 26 -3.62 -2.05 10.97
N THR A 27 -3.70 -3.37 10.92
CA THR A 27 -2.52 -4.22 10.81
C THR A 27 -1.77 -3.95 9.51
N LEU A 28 -2.49 -3.88 8.38
CA LEU A 28 -1.89 -3.59 7.09
C LEU A 28 -1.21 -2.23 7.06
N VAL A 29 -1.88 -1.22 7.63
CA VAL A 29 -1.34 0.14 7.67
C VAL A 29 -0.07 0.18 8.53
N LYS A 30 -0.08 -0.45 9.69
CA LYS A 30 1.09 -0.49 10.57
C LYS A 30 2.27 -1.22 9.91
N GLU A 31 2.02 -2.31 9.22
CA GLU A 31 3.06 -3.05 8.49
C GLU A 31 3.64 -2.19 7.36
N ALA A 32 2.78 -1.49 6.63
CA ALA A 32 3.22 -0.61 5.55
C ALA A 32 4.06 0.56 6.09
N MET A 33 3.66 1.14 7.20
CA MET A 33 4.43 2.19 7.85
C MET A 33 5.82 1.70 8.26
N LYS A 34 5.91 0.50 8.83
CA LYS A 34 7.19 -0.10 9.20
C LYS A 34 8.07 -0.34 7.98
N ALA A 35 7.48 -0.79 6.89
CA ALA A 35 8.23 -1.03 5.65
C ALA A 35 8.83 0.25 5.10
N VAL A 36 8.06 1.34 5.07
CA VAL A 36 8.55 2.64 4.61
C VAL A 36 9.62 3.18 5.57
N GLU A 37 9.38 3.13 6.87
CA GLU A 37 10.35 3.61 7.85
C GLU A 37 11.66 2.82 7.77
N SER A 38 11.59 1.51 7.56
CA SER A 38 12.78 0.67 7.37
C SER A 38 13.55 1.07 6.09
N ALA A 39 12.83 1.37 5.02
CA ALA A 39 13.45 1.82 3.78
C ALA A 39 14.15 3.16 3.94
N LEU A 40 13.63 4.03 4.81
CA LEU A 40 14.28 5.31 5.13
C LEU A 40 15.52 5.13 6.00
N ASP A 41 15.61 4.01 6.69
CA ASP A 41 16.79 3.57 7.47
C ASP A 41 17.31 4.65 8.43
N GLY A 42 16.39 5.23 9.23
CA GLY A 42 16.76 6.20 10.24
C GLY A 42 16.98 7.61 9.72
N ASN A 43 16.86 7.85 8.41
CA ASN A 43 16.95 9.20 7.89
C ASN A 43 15.84 10.07 8.47
N ARG A 44 16.22 11.25 8.93
CA ARG A 44 15.28 12.19 9.50
C ARG A 44 14.56 12.92 8.37
N ILE A 45 13.25 12.75 8.32
CA ILE A 45 12.42 13.37 7.31
C ILE A 45 11.65 14.53 7.93
N VAL A 46 11.69 15.68 7.30
CA VAL A 46 11.05 16.90 7.81
C VAL A 46 10.19 17.56 6.73
N GLY A 47 9.25 18.37 7.17
CA GLY A 47 8.43 19.18 6.28
C GLY A 47 7.49 18.33 5.41
N GLU A 48 7.34 18.75 4.18
CA GLU A 48 6.41 18.12 3.23
C GLU A 48 6.81 16.69 2.86
N ASP A 49 8.08 16.35 3.03
CA ASP A 49 8.57 15.00 2.70
C ASP A 49 7.93 13.94 3.59
N ILE A 50 7.52 14.30 4.81
CA ILE A 50 6.79 13.39 5.70
C ILE A 50 5.48 12.96 5.05
N TYR A 51 4.76 13.90 4.45
CA TYR A 51 3.48 13.60 3.80
C TYR A 51 3.68 12.66 2.60
N ALA A 52 4.74 12.84 1.85
CA ALA A 52 5.07 11.93 0.75
C ALA A 52 5.34 10.51 1.26
N CYS A 53 6.05 10.39 2.37
CA CYS A 53 6.32 9.09 2.99
C CYS A 53 5.05 8.45 3.52
N GLU A 54 4.18 9.23 4.14
CA GLU A 54 2.89 8.74 4.64
C GLU A 54 2.00 8.29 3.49
N TYR A 55 2.00 9.03 2.39
CA TYR A 55 1.25 8.63 1.19
C TYR A 55 1.78 7.32 0.62
N ALA A 56 3.11 7.16 0.58
CA ALA A 56 3.73 5.91 0.12
C ALA A 56 3.33 4.73 1.01
N ALA A 57 3.27 4.94 2.32
CA ALA A 57 2.80 3.90 3.24
C ALA A 57 1.34 3.55 2.99
N ALA A 58 0.48 4.54 2.76
CA ALA A 58 -0.93 4.32 2.46
C ALA A 58 -1.08 3.53 1.16
N CYS A 59 -0.35 3.89 0.11
CA CYS A 59 -0.39 3.19 -1.17
C CYS A 59 0.07 1.73 -1.04
N THR A 60 1.09 1.49 -0.22
CA THR A 60 1.59 0.14 0.06
C THR A 60 0.50 -0.68 0.75
N ALA A 61 -0.18 -0.10 1.73
CA ALA A 61 -1.28 -0.78 2.42
C ALA A 61 -2.45 -1.07 1.48
N VAL A 62 -2.77 -0.13 0.59
CA VAL A 62 -3.82 -0.32 -0.41
C VAL A 62 -3.48 -1.50 -1.33
N TYR A 63 -2.25 -1.57 -1.80
CA TYR A 63 -1.81 -2.67 -2.64
C TYR A 63 -1.97 -4.01 -1.92
N ASP A 64 -1.50 -4.09 -0.68
CA ASP A 64 -1.61 -5.31 0.12
C ASP A 64 -3.08 -5.69 0.35
N TYR A 65 -3.93 -4.71 0.63
CA TYR A 65 -5.35 -4.92 0.83
C TYR A 65 -6.01 -5.45 -0.45
N VAL A 66 -5.73 -4.85 -1.58
CA VAL A 66 -6.30 -5.27 -2.87
C VAL A 66 -5.88 -6.69 -3.20
N CYS A 67 -4.61 -7.03 -2.98
CA CYS A 67 -4.11 -8.39 -3.20
C CYS A 67 -4.82 -9.41 -2.31
N ARG A 68 -5.06 -9.08 -1.04
CA ARG A 68 -5.76 -9.98 -0.12
C ARG A 68 -7.21 -10.17 -0.52
N GLU A 69 -7.89 -9.10 -0.92
CA GLU A 69 -9.27 -9.18 -1.38
C GLU A 69 -9.38 -10.01 -2.65
N ALA A 70 -8.46 -9.81 -3.59
CA ALA A 70 -8.42 -10.59 -4.82
C ALA A 70 -8.23 -12.07 -4.53
N PHE A 71 -7.33 -12.40 -3.60
CA PHE A 71 -7.07 -13.78 -3.21
C PHE A 71 -8.32 -14.43 -2.61
N ARG A 72 -9.01 -13.73 -1.72
CA ARG A 72 -10.24 -14.23 -1.11
C ARG A 72 -11.33 -14.48 -2.13
N GLU A 73 -11.50 -13.53 -3.04
CA GLU A 73 -12.54 -13.64 -4.08
C GLU A 73 -12.20 -14.74 -5.08
N GLN A 74 -10.94 -14.93 -5.42
CA GLN A 74 -10.51 -16.03 -6.28
C GLN A 74 -10.84 -17.38 -5.65
N ASN A 75 -10.61 -17.50 -4.34
CA ASN A 75 -10.96 -18.73 -3.63
C ASN A 75 -12.47 -18.97 -3.64
N ALA A 76 -13.26 -17.92 -3.42
CA ALA A 76 -14.72 -18.01 -3.47
C ALA A 76 -15.21 -18.37 -4.88
N VAL A 77 -14.60 -17.77 -5.89
CA VAL A 77 -14.93 -18.05 -7.29
C VAL A 77 -14.62 -19.50 -7.65
N THR A 78 -13.47 -20.00 -7.20
CA THR A 78 -13.08 -21.39 -7.44
C THR A 78 -14.13 -22.36 -6.88
N VAL A 79 -14.66 -22.06 -5.71
CA VAL A 79 -15.71 -22.86 -5.08
C VAL A 79 -17.03 -22.73 -5.84
N SER A 80 -17.36 -21.53 -6.32
CA SER A 80 -18.63 -21.25 -7.03
C SER A 80 -18.59 -21.56 -8.51
N GLY A 81 -17.40 -21.71 -9.11
CA GLY A 81 -17.26 -21.99 -10.54
C GLY A 81 -17.37 -20.77 -11.45
N SER A 82 -17.36 -19.57 -10.91
CA SER A 82 -17.44 -18.33 -11.71
C SER A 82 -16.05 -17.82 -12.05
N ALA A 83 -15.77 -17.54 -13.31
CA ALA A 83 -14.46 -17.12 -13.80
C ALA A 83 -14.34 -15.62 -14.12
N ASP A 84 -15.45 -14.89 -14.19
CA ASP A 84 -15.46 -13.51 -14.71
C ASP A 84 -14.81 -12.50 -13.75
N ILE A 85 -14.70 -12.86 -12.48
CA ILE A 85 -14.18 -11.96 -11.44
C ILE A 85 -12.68 -11.74 -11.60
N ASN A 86 -11.95 -12.70 -12.17
CA ASN A 86 -10.49 -12.65 -12.30
C ASN A 86 -9.99 -11.42 -13.07
N GLY A 87 -10.69 -11.03 -14.15
CA GLY A 87 -10.30 -9.87 -14.95
C GLY A 87 -10.36 -8.57 -14.16
N ASN A 88 -11.42 -8.39 -13.36
CA ASN A 88 -11.59 -7.20 -12.54
C ASN A 88 -10.51 -7.08 -11.47
N PHE A 89 -10.14 -8.18 -10.82
CA PHE A 89 -9.10 -8.16 -9.82
C PHE A 89 -7.74 -7.89 -10.41
N SER A 90 -7.46 -8.39 -11.61
CA SER A 90 -6.21 -8.13 -12.30
C SER A 90 -6.03 -6.62 -12.54
N HIS A 91 -7.07 -5.93 -13.00
CA HIS A 91 -7.03 -4.48 -13.19
C HIS A 91 -6.84 -3.73 -11.88
N ARG A 92 -7.52 -4.15 -10.83
CA ARG A 92 -7.39 -3.51 -9.52
C ARG A 92 -5.99 -3.68 -8.94
N ILE A 93 -5.43 -4.87 -9.07
CA ILE A 93 -4.08 -5.16 -8.61
C ILE A 93 -3.07 -4.32 -9.39
N ASP A 94 -3.21 -4.25 -10.71
CA ASP A 94 -2.29 -3.48 -11.55
C ASP A 94 -2.36 -1.98 -11.21
N ALA A 95 -3.57 -1.45 -11.02
CA ALA A 95 -3.75 -0.05 -10.65
C ALA A 95 -3.12 0.25 -9.28
N ALA A 96 -3.34 -0.63 -8.31
CA ALA A 96 -2.78 -0.45 -6.96
C ALA A 96 -1.26 -0.59 -6.98
N ARG A 97 -0.72 -1.50 -7.78
CA ARG A 97 0.72 -1.67 -7.95
C ARG A 97 1.36 -0.41 -8.53
N GLU A 98 0.73 0.16 -9.56
CA GLU A 98 1.24 1.37 -10.20
C GLU A 98 1.19 2.56 -9.24
N LEU A 99 0.11 2.66 -8.46
CA LEU A 99 -0.01 3.70 -7.45
C LEU A 99 1.10 3.60 -6.41
N LYS A 100 1.36 2.40 -5.91
CA LYS A 100 2.45 2.14 -4.96
C LYS A 100 3.80 2.51 -5.57
N LYS A 101 4.05 2.08 -6.81
CA LYS A 101 5.30 2.34 -7.51
C LYS A 101 5.56 3.83 -7.66
N GLN A 102 4.56 4.59 -8.08
CA GLN A 102 4.67 6.03 -8.23
C GLN A 102 4.94 6.72 -6.89
N ALA A 103 4.23 6.32 -5.85
CA ALA A 103 4.41 6.90 -4.53
C ALA A 103 5.80 6.61 -3.97
N MET A 104 6.30 5.39 -4.14
CA MET A 104 7.64 5.03 -3.69
C MET A 104 8.71 5.75 -4.49
N SER A 105 8.50 5.97 -5.78
CA SER A 105 9.44 6.74 -6.62
C SER A 105 9.63 8.16 -6.12
N ARG A 106 8.57 8.77 -5.58
CA ARG A 106 8.65 10.14 -5.07
C ARG A 106 9.58 10.27 -3.85
N ILE A 107 9.73 9.19 -3.08
CA ILE A 107 10.54 9.22 -1.87
C ILE A 107 11.89 8.52 -2.03
N GLU A 108 12.23 8.08 -3.24
CA GLU A 108 13.51 7.43 -3.51
C GLU A 108 14.70 8.24 -3.04
N GLY A 109 14.68 9.55 -3.30
CA GLY A 109 15.78 10.44 -2.93
C GLY A 109 15.97 10.59 -1.43
N LEU A 110 15.00 10.17 -0.62
CA LEU A 110 15.08 10.24 0.83
C LEU A 110 15.66 8.97 1.44
N MET A 111 15.90 7.94 0.63
CA MET A 111 16.38 6.65 1.07
C MET A 111 17.88 6.51 0.91
N PRO A 112 18.57 5.77 1.81
CA PRO A 112 19.96 5.42 1.59
C PRO A 112 20.10 4.62 0.31
N GLY A 113 21.10 4.96 -0.50
CA GLY A 113 21.33 4.26 -1.76
C GLY A 113 20.46 4.72 -2.92
N GLY A 114 19.67 5.80 -2.73
CA GLY A 114 18.96 6.45 -3.84
C GLY A 114 17.99 5.58 -4.61
N GLY A 115 17.13 4.84 -3.93
CA GLY A 115 16.08 4.07 -4.59
C GLY A 115 16.56 2.79 -5.26
N PHE A 116 17.81 2.47 -5.16
CA PHE A 116 18.40 1.28 -5.76
C PHE A 116 17.64 0.00 -5.40
N MET A 117 17.08 -0.05 -4.21
CA MET A 117 16.32 -1.20 -3.73
C MET A 117 15.05 -1.49 -4.53
N PHE A 118 14.51 -0.49 -5.21
CA PHE A 118 13.26 -0.65 -5.96
C PHE A 118 13.47 -1.07 -7.40
N GLU A 119 14.65 -0.91 -7.93
CA GLU A 119 14.96 -1.34 -9.29
C GLU A 119 15.02 -2.86 -9.43
N THR A 120 15.29 -3.54 -8.34
CA THR A 120 15.39 -5.00 -8.31
C THR A 120 14.08 -5.69 -7.96
N MET A 121 13.06 -4.93 -7.65
CA MET A 121 11.74 -5.44 -7.30
C MET A 121 10.80 -5.36 -8.48
#